data_70614276e3ba29b08456dfa53c61fa3b
#
_entry.id   70614276e3ba29b08456dfa53c61fa3b
#
_cell.length_a   1.000
_cell.length_b   1.000
_cell.length_c   1.000
_cell.angle_alpha   90.00
_cell.angle_beta   90.00
_cell.angle_gamma   90.00
#
_symmetry.space_group_name_H-M   'P 1'
#
loop_
_entity.id
_entity.type
_entity.pdbx_description
1 polymer ?
#
loop_
_entity_poly.entity_id
_entity_poly.type
_entity_poly.pdbx_seq_one_letter_code
_entity_poly.pdbx_strand_id
1 'polypeptide(L)'
;MASTLTLAAEGQVVMEDLTRSQLRGEIKKIETEFYQVFNRSIEDENLAIICYDYIPTGSNIKAEACEPQFVTDKRGNNANDARLGYDLLLTPTDLQSVLAAEYNALNAAMSELSAQSEYFRELNSILSALREELASR
;
A
#
# COMPACT_ATOMS: atom_id res chain seq x y z
N MET A 1 6.74 -21.95 -16.32
CA MET A 1 5.40 -21.76 -16.88
C MET A 1 5.06 -20.28 -16.96
N ALA A 2 4.44 -19.88 -18.05
CA ALA A 2 3.99 -18.49 -18.19
C ALA A 2 2.79 -18.21 -17.27
N SER A 3 2.86 -17.14 -16.51
CA SER A 3 1.75 -16.69 -15.69
C SER A 3 0.94 -15.66 -16.49
N THR A 4 -0.36 -15.86 -16.56
CA THR A 4 -1.25 -14.95 -17.26
C THR A 4 -2.10 -14.16 -16.28
N LEU A 5 -2.30 -12.87 -16.60
CA LEU A 5 -3.20 -11.98 -15.87
C LEU A 5 -4.35 -11.63 -16.79
N THR A 6 -5.56 -11.64 -16.24
CA THR A 6 -6.73 -11.14 -16.94
C THR A 6 -7.04 -9.75 -16.38
N LEU A 7 -6.83 -8.73 -17.20
CA LEU A 7 -7.15 -7.35 -16.84
C LEU A 7 -8.50 -7.00 -17.46
N ALA A 8 -9.36 -6.32 -16.71
CA ALA A 8 -10.66 -5.89 -17.20
C ALA A 8 -10.49 -5.03 -18.46
N ALA A 9 -11.19 -5.35 -19.52
CA ALA A 9 -11.18 -4.66 -20.81
C ALA A 9 -9.88 -4.77 -21.64
N GLU A 10 -8.82 -5.40 -21.14
CA GLU A 10 -7.54 -5.49 -21.85
C GLU A 10 -7.17 -6.91 -22.25
N GLY A 11 -7.93 -7.92 -21.80
CA GLY A 11 -7.66 -9.31 -22.09
C GLY A 11 -6.54 -9.88 -21.25
N GLN A 12 -5.92 -10.97 -21.72
CA GLN A 12 -4.85 -11.65 -21.00
C GLN A 12 -3.49 -11.06 -21.35
N VAL A 13 -2.67 -10.87 -20.32
CA VAL A 13 -1.30 -10.40 -20.45
C VAL A 13 -0.38 -11.46 -19.87
N VAL A 14 0.68 -11.82 -20.59
CA VAL A 14 1.72 -12.73 -20.10
C VAL A 14 2.72 -11.91 -19.31
N MET A 15 2.78 -12.16 -18.01
CA MET A 15 3.55 -11.37 -17.07
C MET A 15 5.05 -11.35 -17.37
N GLU A 16 5.60 -12.47 -17.83
CA GLU A 16 7.01 -12.57 -18.19
C GLU A 16 7.42 -11.71 -19.39
N ASP A 17 6.46 -11.34 -20.24
CA ASP A 17 6.70 -10.50 -21.41
C ASP A 17 6.74 -9.02 -21.08
N LEU A 18 6.36 -8.64 -19.85
CA LEU A 18 6.38 -7.25 -19.43
C LEU A 18 7.79 -6.80 -19.06
N THR A 19 8.13 -5.58 -19.45
CA THR A 19 9.36 -4.93 -18.98
C THR A 19 9.22 -4.55 -17.50
N ARG A 20 10.34 -4.24 -16.85
CA ARG A 20 10.31 -3.76 -15.46
C ARG A 20 9.44 -2.51 -15.32
N SER A 21 9.55 -1.60 -16.27
CA SER A 21 8.74 -0.38 -16.28
C SER A 21 7.25 -0.70 -16.43
N GLN A 22 6.91 -1.63 -17.31
CA GLN A 22 5.53 -2.07 -17.50
C GLN A 22 5.00 -2.77 -16.25
N LEU A 23 5.81 -3.61 -15.60
CA LEU A 23 5.43 -4.25 -14.33
C LEU A 23 5.13 -3.22 -13.25
N ARG A 24 5.97 -2.20 -13.10
CA ARG A 24 5.73 -1.13 -12.13
C ARG A 24 4.43 -0.38 -12.42
N GLY A 25 4.15 -0.14 -13.69
CA GLY A 25 2.90 0.50 -14.12
C GLY A 25 1.67 -0.34 -13.78
N GLU A 26 1.73 -1.65 -14.03
CA GLU A 26 0.64 -2.56 -13.68
C GLU A 26 0.46 -2.68 -12.16
N ILE A 27 1.56 -2.78 -11.41
CA ILE A 27 1.53 -2.79 -9.95
C ILE A 27 0.82 -1.55 -9.43
N LYS A 28 1.19 -0.38 -9.92
CA LYS A 28 0.57 0.87 -9.48
C LYS A 28 -0.93 0.91 -9.77
N LYS A 29 -1.32 0.45 -10.95
CA LYS A 29 -2.73 0.39 -11.37
C LYS A 29 -3.55 -0.52 -10.44
N ILE A 30 -3.07 -1.72 -10.19
CA ILE A 30 -3.76 -2.69 -9.34
C ILE A 30 -3.75 -2.26 -7.88
N GLU A 31 -2.62 -1.73 -7.39
CA GLU A 31 -2.49 -1.22 -6.03
C GLU A 31 -3.48 -0.07 -5.76
N THR A 32 -3.62 0.85 -6.70
CA THR A 32 -4.58 1.95 -6.61
C THR A 32 -6.00 1.43 -6.47
N GLU A 33 -6.39 0.48 -7.30
CA GLU A 33 -7.72 -0.15 -7.24
C GLU A 33 -7.91 -0.92 -5.92
N PHE A 34 -6.90 -1.65 -5.49
CA PHE A 34 -6.91 -2.40 -4.24
C PHE A 34 -7.19 -1.49 -3.04
N TYR A 35 -6.48 -0.38 -2.94
CA TYR A 35 -6.67 0.58 -1.84
C TYR A 35 -8.01 1.30 -1.95
N GLN A 36 -8.46 1.63 -3.16
CA GLN A 36 -9.77 2.27 -3.34
C GLN A 36 -10.91 1.36 -2.90
N VAL A 37 -10.85 0.09 -3.25
CA VAL A 37 -11.86 -0.90 -2.82
C VAL A 37 -11.86 -1.02 -1.30
N PHE A 38 -10.68 -1.13 -0.70
CA PHE A 38 -10.56 -1.18 0.76
C PHE A 38 -11.13 0.07 1.42
N ASN A 39 -10.71 1.25 0.96
CA ASN A 39 -11.12 2.53 1.56
C ASN A 39 -12.63 2.74 1.50
N ARG A 40 -13.29 2.24 0.46
CA ARG A 40 -14.76 2.33 0.35
C ARG A 40 -15.50 1.38 1.28
N SER A 41 -14.85 0.35 1.77
CA SER A 41 -15.47 -0.69 2.59
C SER A 41 -15.36 -0.45 4.10
N ILE A 42 -14.45 0.42 4.53
CA ILE A 42 -14.17 0.65 5.94
C ILE A 42 -15.14 1.64 6.58
N GLU A 43 -15.41 1.46 7.86
CA GLU A 43 -16.19 2.40 8.67
C GLU A 43 -15.29 3.39 9.39
N ASP A 44 -14.10 2.95 9.79
CA ASP A 44 -13.12 3.77 10.51
C ASP A 44 -12.15 4.40 9.50
N GLU A 45 -12.27 5.71 9.29
CA GLU A 45 -11.44 6.46 8.37
C GLU A 45 -9.96 6.46 8.73
N ASN A 46 -9.62 6.20 9.99
CA ASN A 46 -8.22 6.09 10.42
C ASN A 46 -7.50 4.90 9.79
N LEU A 47 -8.26 3.90 9.33
CA LEU A 47 -7.72 2.73 8.65
C LEU A 47 -7.53 2.94 7.14
N ALA A 48 -8.02 4.05 6.58
CA ALA A 48 -7.90 4.32 5.15
C ALA A 48 -6.43 4.38 4.73
N ILE A 49 -6.13 3.82 3.57
CA ILE A 49 -4.79 3.90 2.98
C ILE A 49 -4.70 5.15 2.12
N ILE A 50 -3.76 6.01 2.44
CA ILE A 50 -3.51 7.23 1.69
C ILE A 50 -2.17 7.14 0.98
N CYS A 51 -2.08 7.76 -0.17
CA CYS A 51 -0.86 7.79 -0.98
C CYS A 51 -0.42 9.23 -1.17
N TYR A 52 0.87 9.45 -1.15
CA TYR A 52 1.45 10.79 -1.36
C TYR A 52 2.75 10.67 -2.14
N ASP A 53 3.08 11.74 -2.86
CA ASP A 53 4.35 11.87 -3.56
C ASP A 53 5.40 12.47 -2.64
N TYR A 54 6.62 12.00 -2.76
CA TYR A 54 7.76 12.57 -2.05
C TYR A 54 9.02 12.45 -2.91
N ILE A 55 10.05 13.20 -2.55
CA ILE A 55 11.36 13.09 -3.20
C ILE A 55 12.33 12.49 -2.18
N PRO A 56 12.79 11.23 -2.39
CA PRO A 56 13.74 10.60 -1.47
C PRO A 56 15.04 11.42 -1.37
N THR A 57 15.66 11.40 -0.19
CA THR A 57 16.95 12.05 0.04
C THR A 57 17.97 11.56 -0.98
N GLY A 58 18.66 12.51 -1.63
CA GLY A 58 19.67 12.20 -2.65
C GLY A 58 19.10 11.89 -4.03
N SER A 59 17.80 12.06 -4.24
CA SER A 59 17.14 11.83 -5.52
C SER A 59 16.46 13.10 -6.02
N ASN A 60 16.36 13.24 -7.34
CA ASN A 60 15.58 14.30 -8.00
C ASN A 60 14.26 13.75 -8.58
N ILE A 61 13.97 12.49 -8.37
CA ILE A 61 12.81 11.81 -8.95
C ILE A 61 11.76 11.61 -7.86
N LYS A 62 10.52 11.98 -8.17
CA LYS A 62 9.39 11.74 -7.28
C LYS A 62 9.13 10.24 -7.11
N ALA A 63 8.91 9.81 -5.88
CA ALA A 63 8.41 8.50 -5.54
C ALA A 63 7.03 8.63 -4.89
N GLU A 64 6.24 7.56 -4.92
CA GLU A 64 4.96 7.49 -4.23
C GLU A 64 5.08 6.54 -3.05
N ALA A 65 4.51 6.94 -1.92
CA ALA A 65 4.38 6.09 -0.74
C ALA A 65 2.92 6.03 -0.32
N CYS A 66 2.49 4.85 0.13
CA CYS A 66 1.14 4.64 0.63
C CYS A 66 1.22 4.15 2.07
N GLU A 67 0.40 4.70 2.93
CA GLU A 67 0.37 4.33 4.33
C GLU A 67 -1.02 4.54 4.94
N PRO A 68 -1.33 3.85 6.05
CA PRO A 68 -2.59 4.11 6.75
C PRO A 68 -2.66 5.54 7.30
N GLN A 69 -3.86 6.08 7.33
CA GLN A 69 -4.12 7.43 7.85
C GLN A 69 -3.59 7.59 9.29
N PHE A 70 -3.73 6.57 10.13
CA PHE A 70 -3.25 6.63 11.52
C PHE A 70 -1.74 6.80 11.62
N VAL A 71 -0.98 6.30 10.63
CA VAL A 71 0.48 6.48 10.59
C VAL A 71 0.82 7.93 10.27
N THR A 72 0.16 8.49 9.26
CA THR A 72 0.34 9.89 8.86
C THR A 72 0.04 10.83 10.03
N ASP A 73 -1.08 10.60 10.70
CA ASP A 73 -1.51 11.43 11.85
C ASP A 73 -0.52 11.33 12.99
N LYS A 74 -0.09 10.12 13.36
CA LYS A 74 0.87 9.92 14.46
C LYS A 74 2.21 10.57 14.15
N ARG A 75 2.70 10.40 12.91
CA ARG A 75 3.97 11.00 12.51
C ARG A 75 3.90 12.53 12.55
N GLY A 76 2.79 13.11 12.07
CA GLY A 76 2.58 14.56 12.11
C GLY A 76 2.52 15.10 13.54
N ASN A 77 1.76 14.45 14.41
CA ASN A 77 1.65 14.83 15.82
C ASN A 77 2.98 14.68 16.54
N ASN A 78 3.71 13.59 16.29
CA ASN A 78 5.03 13.35 16.88
C ASN A 78 6.05 14.40 16.43
N ALA A 79 6.06 14.76 15.15
CA ALA A 79 6.96 15.79 14.62
C ALA A 79 6.67 17.15 15.27
N ASN A 80 5.40 17.49 15.45
CA ASN A 80 5.00 18.73 16.11
C ASN A 80 5.41 18.75 17.60
N ASP A 81 5.16 17.66 18.32
CA ASP A 81 5.52 17.53 19.74
C ASP A 81 7.05 17.55 19.94
N ALA A 82 7.80 16.90 19.05
CA ALA A 82 9.26 16.93 19.09
C ALA A 82 9.81 18.36 18.86
N ARG A 83 9.22 19.08 17.91
CA ARG A 83 9.58 20.47 17.62
C ARG A 83 9.33 21.38 18.82
N LEU A 84 8.27 21.11 19.60
CA LEU A 84 7.92 21.88 20.79
C LEU A 84 8.65 21.41 22.06
N GLY A 85 9.46 20.35 21.95
CA GLY A 85 10.23 19.83 23.08
C GLY A 85 9.46 18.91 24.01
N TYR A 86 8.25 18.46 23.64
CA TYR A 86 7.41 17.61 24.48
C TYR A 86 7.70 16.12 24.29
N ASP A 87 8.36 15.74 23.20
CA ASP A 87 8.63 14.35 22.88
C ASP A 87 9.89 14.23 22.03
N LEU A 88 10.37 13.00 21.88
CA LEU A 88 11.46 12.66 20.96
C LEU A 88 10.86 12.25 19.61
N LEU A 89 11.61 12.51 18.54
CA LEU A 89 11.20 12.07 17.21
C LEU A 89 11.28 10.55 17.12
N LEU A 90 10.15 9.90 16.81
CA LEU A 90 10.08 8.45 16.70
C LEU A 90 10.69 7.95 15.38
N THR A 91 11.42 6.84 15.46
CA THR A 91 11.90 6.12 14.27
C THR A 91 10.74 5.37 13.62
N PRO A 92 10.88 4.91 12.35
CA PRO A 92 9.86 4.04 11.74
C PRO A 92 9.55 2.79 12.55
N THR A 93 10.56 2.18 13.19
CA THR A 93 10.37 1.02 14.06
C THR A 93 9.56 1.38 15.30
N ASP A 94 9.84 2.52 15.91
CA ASP A 94 9.09 3.02 17.07
C ASP A 94 7.65 3.29 16.71
N LEU A 95 7.39 3.87 15.53
CA LEU A 95 6.02 4.10 15.04
C LEU A 95 5.24 2.79 14.91
N GLN A 96 5.86 1.75 14.40
CA GLN A 96 5.22 0.44 14.30
C GLN A 96 4.86 -0.12 15.67
N SER A 97 5.75 0.04 16.64
CA SER A 97 5.52 -0.44 18.01
C SER A 97 4.37 0.29 18.70
N VAL A 98 4.36 1.61 18.63
CA VAL A 98 3.32 2.42 19.31
C VAL A 98 1.97 2.31 18.62
N LEU A 99 1.94 1.92 17.35
CA LEU A 99 0.72 1.77 16.54
C LEU A 99 0.31 0.29 16.36
N ALA A 100 0.83 -0.62 17.18
CA ALA A 100 0.57 -2.05 17.03
C ALA A 100 -0.93 -2.38 17.05
N ALA A 101 -1.70 -1.75 17.93
CA ALA A 101 -3.15 -1.97 18.01
C ALA A 101 -3.86 -1.53 16.72
N GLU A 102 -3.46 -0.40 16.17
CA GLU A 102 -4.02 0.14 14.93
C GLU A 102 -3.66 -0.74 13.73
N TYR A 103 -2.43 -1.23 13.67
CA TYR A 103 -2.04 -2.19 12.63
C TYR A 103 -2.81 -3.51 12.72
N ASN A 104 -3.07 -3.98 13.95
CA ASN A 104 -3.89 -5.19 14.14
C ASN A 104 -5.32 -4.96 13.66
N ALA A 105 -5.90 -3.80 13.93
CA ALA A 105 -7.23 -3.43 13.43
C ALA A 105 -7.26 -3.36 11.90
N LEU A 106 -6.21 -2.79 11.29
CA LEU A 106 -6.09 -2.73 9.83
C LEU A 106 -6.03 -4.13 9.22
N ASN A 107 -5.19 -5.00 9.77
CA ASN A 107 -5.05 -6.37 9.29
C ASN A 107 -6.36 -7.15 9.43
N ALA A 108 -7.09 -6.95 10.52
CA ALA A 108 -8.40 -7.56 10.74
C ALA A 108 -9.42 -7.08 9.70
N ALA A 109 -9.44 -5.77 9.41
CA ALA A 109 -10.34 -5.19 8.41
C ALA A 109 -10.05 -5.71 7.00
N MET A 110 -8.77 -5.82 6.64
CA MET A 110 -8.36 -6.39 5.35
C MET A 110 -8.72 -7.87 5.23
N SER A 111 -8.52 -8.64 6.30
CA SER A 111 -8.88 -10.06 6.33
C SER A 111 -10.38 -10.25 6.20
N GLU A 112 -11.17 -9.44 6.88
CA GLU A 112 -12.63 -9.49 6.80
C GLU A 112 -13.11 -9.16 5.39
N LEU A 113 -12.57 -8.13 4.77
CA LEU A 113 -12.93 -7.77 3.39
C LEU A 113 -12.54 -8.89 2.43
N SER A 114 -11.36 -9.50 2.61
CA SER A 114 -10.91 -10.63 1.79
C SER A 114 -11.86 -11.82 1.92
N ALA A 115 -12.43 -12.05 3.09
CA ALA A 115 -13.40 -13.12 3.30
C ALA A 115 -14.73 -12.85 2.61
N GLN A 116 -15.13 -11.58 2.48
CA GLN A 116 -16.42 -11.17 1.95
C GLN A 116 -16.40 -10.81 0.47
N SER A 117 -15.27 -10.39 -0.07
CA SER A 117 -15.16 -9.88 -1.44
C SER A 117 -14.20 -10.72 -2.27
N GLU A 118 -14.75 -11.44 -3.25
CA GLU A 118 -13.96 -12.17 -4.23
C GLU A 118 -13.08 -11.20 -5.05
N TYR A 119 -13.63 -10.06 -5.43
CA TYR A 119 -12.91 -9.06 -6.19
C TYR A 119 -11.67 -8.56 -5.44
N PHE A 120 -11.80 -8.28 -4.15
CA PHE A 120 -10.67 -7.85 -3.33
C PHE A 120 -9.59 -8.93 -3.24
N ARG A 121 -10.00 -10.20 -3.09
CA ARG A 121 -9.04 -11.32 -3.11
C ARG A 121 -8.31 -11.44 -4.45
N GLU A 122 -9.03 -11.25 -5.57
CA GLU A 122 -8.42 -11.28 -6.89
C GLU A 122 -7.40 -10.17 -7.08
N LEU A 123 -7.73 -8.96 -6.66
CA LEU A 123 -6.80 -7.83 -6.70
C LEU A 123 -5.54 -8.13 -5.90
N ASN A 124 -5.70 -8.69 -4.71
CA ASN A 124 -4.56 -9.05 -3.87
C ASN A 124 -3.68 -10.11 -4.51
N SER A 125 -4.29 -11.13 -5.11
CA SER A 125 -3.56 -12.20 -5.81
C SER A 125 -2.77 -11.67 -7.00
N ILE A 126 -3.38 -10.81 -7.81
CA ILE A 126 -2.73 -10.19 -8.96
C ILE A 126 -1.57 -9.30 -8.49
N LEU A 127 -1.80 -8.48 -7.47
CA LEU A 127 -0.78 -7.60 -6.93
C LEU A 127 0.42 -8.38 -6.39
N SER A 128 0.18 -9.46 -5.66
CA SER A 128 1.24 -10.32 -5.13
C SER A 128 2.04 -10.96 -6.25
N ALA A 129 1.37 -11.47 -7.29
CA ALA A 129 2.04 -12.08 -8.44
C ALA A 129 2.92 -11.09 -9.19
N LEU A 130 2.42 -9.88 -9.41
CA LEU A 130 3.20 -8.82 -10.09
C LEU A 130 4.42 -8.41 -9.27
N ARG A 131 4.28 -8.28 -7.97
CA ARG A 131 5.40 -7.93 -7.07
C ARG A 131 6.46 -9.02 -7.04
N GLU A 132 6.05 -10.28 -7.00
CA GLU A 132 6.97 -11.42 -7.05
C GLU A 132 7.74 -11.45 -8.37
N GLU A 133 7.06 -11.22 -9.49
CA GLU A 133 7.70 -11.17 -10.80
C GLU A 133 8.73 -10.04 -10.88
N LEU A 134 8.39 -8.85 -10.38
CA LEU A 134 9.32 -7.72 -10.36
C LEU A 134 10.53 -8.03 -9.48
N ALA A 135 10.32 -8.64 -8.32
CA ALA A 135 11.39 -8.98 -7.38
C ALA A 135 12.34 -10.06 -7.92
N SER A 136 11.86 -10.91 -8.83
CA SER A 136 12.65 -11.99 -9.41
C SER A 136 13.58 -11.55 -10.53
N ARG A 137 13.54 -10.29 -10.93
CA ARG A 137 14.31 -9.75 -12.07
C ARG A 137 15.56 -9.03 -11.70
#